data_4e3159ee90b369bad6c515b3907ab4ad
#
_entry.id   4e3159ee90b369bad6c515b3907ab4ad
#
_cell.length_a   1.000
_cell.length_b   1.000
_cell.length_c   1.000
_cell.angle_alpha   90.00
_cell.angle_beta   90.00
_cell.angle_gamma   90.00
#
_symmetry.space_group_name_H-M   'P 1'
#
loop_
_entity.id
_entity.type
_entity.pdbx_description
1 polymer ?
#
loop_
_entity_poly.entity_id
_entity_poly.type
_entity_poly.pdbx_seq_one_letter_code
_entity_poly.pdbx_strand_id
1 'polypeptide(L)'
;FGQGDPKNQRPELWNLLNGRKSPGENFRVFPLSNWTEMDVWQYAKIENIELPNLYFCHEREVIDRNGSLLAVSEFVTPRENENPSKQTVRFRTIGDATCTGAVQSNASDLDEVIAEVAASRVTERGSRADDRRSEAAMEDRKKQGYF
;
A
#
# COMPACT_ATOMS: atom_id res chain seq x y z
N PHE A 1 13.36 -9.84 19.69
CA PHE A 1 13.20 -9.59 18.25
C PHE A 1 14.60 -9.69 17.63
N GLY A 2 14.86 -10.77 16.86
CA GLY A 2 16.14 -10.92 16.15
C GLY A 2 16.26 -9.80 15.11
N GLN A 3 17.30 -9.01 15.21
CA GLN A 3 17.65 -8.10 14.14
C GLN A 3 18.09 -8.95 12.94
N GLY A 4 17.51 -8.69 11.77
CA GLY A 4 17.99 -9.30 10.54
C GLY A 4 19.44 -8.91 10.29
N ASP A 5 20.28 -9.87 9.97
CA ASP A 5 21.66 -9.58 9.56
C ASP A 5 21.68 -9.33 8.04
N PRO A 6 21.85 -8.07 7.58
CA PRO A 6 21.84 -7.77 6.15
C PRO A 6 22.90 -8.50 5.35
N LYS A 7 24.00 -8.90 5.98
CA LYS A 7 25.10 -9.64 5.33
C LYS A 7 24.75 -11.09 5.06
N ASN A 8 23.86 -11.67 5.87
CA ASN A 8 23.40 -13.05 5.77
C ASN A 8 21.99 -13.16 5.16
N GLN A 9 21.30 -12.05 5.00
CA GLN A 9 20.03 -12.04 4.27
C GLN A 9 20.31 -12.26 2.78
N ARG A 10 19.73 -13.29 2.24
CA ARG A 10 19.76 -13.56 0.80
C ARG A 10 18.36 -13.30 0.26
N PRO A 11 18.13 -12.19 -0.47
CA PRO A 11 16.92 -12.04 -1.22
C PRO A 11 16.92 -13.14 -2.30
N GLU A 12 16.03 -14.10 -2.13
CA GLU A 12 15.83 -15.16 -3.10
C GLU A 12 14.95 -14.60 -4.21
N LEU A 13 15.50 -14.55 -5.42
CA LEU A 13 14.76 -14.13 -6.61
C LEU A 13 14.16 -15.36 -7.27
N TRP A 14 12.83 -15.46 -7.24
CA TRP A 14 12.04 -16.32 -8.12
C TRP A 14 12.21 -17.83 -7.95
N ASN A 15 13.05 -18.44 -8.73
CA ASN A 15 13.17 -19.90 -8.84
C ASN A 15 14.20 -20.50 -7.88
N LEU A 16 14.81 -19.68 -7.03
CA LEU A 16 15.80 -20.12 -6.06
C LEU A 16 15.15 -20.21 -4.69
N LEU A 17 14.51 -21.32 -4.40
CA LEU A 17 14.01 -21.62 -3.07
C LEU A 17 15.16 -22.18 -2.21
N ASN A 18 15.74 -21.35 -1.38
CA ASN A 18 16.68 -21.81 -0.36
C ASN A 18 15.95 -22.13 0.94
N GLY A 19 15.53 -23.35 1.09
CA GLY A 19 14.88 -23.84 2.31
C GLY A 19 15.83 -24.10 3.48
N ARG A 20 17.11 -23.76 3.37
CA ARG A 20 18.08 -24.00 4.44
C ARG A 20 17.85 -23.03 5.59
N LYS A 21 17.58 -23.59 6.75
CA LYS A 21 17.25 -22.85 7.97
C LYS A 21 17.97 -23.47 9.16
N SER A 22 18.58 -22.63 9.98
CA SER A 22 19.14 -23.03 11.27
C SER A 22 18.08 -23.03 12.38
N PRO A 23 18.28 -23.76 13.50
CA PRO A 23 17.39 -23.67 14.65
C PRO A 23 17.22 -22.23 15.13
N GLY A 24 15.99 -21.80 15.36
CA GLY A 24 15.65 -20.43 15.79
C GLY A 24 15.53 -19.39 14.67
N GLU A 25 15.90 -19.71 13.44
CA GLU A 25 15.67 -18.83 12.28
C GLU A 25 14.23 -18.97 11.75
N ASN A 26 13.76 -17.93 11.07
CA ASN A 26 12.50 -17.94 10.34
C ASN A 26 12.67 -17.35 8.94
N PHE A 27 11.72 -17.65 8.06
CA PHE A 27 11.64 -17.05 6.74
C PHE A 27 10.64 -15.93 6.73
N ARG A 28 10.98 -14.86 6.02
CA ARG A 28 10.03 -13.82 5.62
C ARG A 28 9.80 -13.98 4.12
N VAL A 29 8.55 -14.26 3.77
CA VAL A 29 8.15 -14.47 2.37
C VAL A 29 7.36 -13.27 1.89
N PHE A 30 7.77 -12.70 0.76
CA PHE A 30 7.14 -11.55 0.12
C PHE A 30 6.65 -11.94 -1.28
N PRO A 31 5.57 -12.69 -1.40
CA PRO A 31 5.14 -13.28 -2.67
C PRO A 31 4.75 -12.25 -3.72
N LEU A 32 4.39 -11.03 -3.33
CA LEU A 32 3.98 -9.95 -4.24
C LEU A 32 5.08 -8.89 -4.46
N SER A 33 6.33 -9.17 -4.05
CA SER A 33 7.40 -8.16 -4.04
C SER A 33 7.73 -7.55 -5.40
N ASN A 34 7.41 -8.22 -6.48
CA ASN A 34 7.64 -7.76 -7.84
C ASN A 34 6.35 -7.60 -8.66
N TRP A 35 5.21 -7.71 -8.00
CA TRP A 35 3.94 -7.39 -8.62
C TRP A 35 3.70 -5.89 -8.62
N THR A 36 3.15 -5.39 -9.71
CA THR A 36 2.60 -4.04 -9.76
C THR A 36 1.21 -4.00 -9.15
N GLU A 37 0.70 -2.80 -8.85
CA GLU A 37 -0.69 -2.65 -8.43
C GLU A 37 -1.66 -3.24 -9.47
N MET A 38 -1.38 -3.03 -10.73
CA MET A 38 -2.19 -3.58 -11.83
C MET A 38 -2.23 -5.11 -11.80
N ASP A 39 -1.08 -5.76 -11.57
CA ASP A 39 -1.01 -7.23 -11.49
C ASP A 39 -1.90 -7.77 -10.36
N VAL A 40 -1.91 -7.07 -9.21
CA VAL A 40 -2.75 -7.45 -8.06
C VAL A 40 -4.24 -7.39 -8.41
N TRP A 41 -4.68 -6.29 -9.05
CA TRP A 41 -6.08 -6.13 -9.43
C TRP A 41 -6.50 -7.11 -10.52
N GLN A 42 -5.65 -7.34 -11.52
CA GLN A 42 -5.90 -8.32 -12.57
C GLN A 42 -5.99 -9.75 -12.00
N TYR A 43 -5.09 -10.09 -11.09
CA TYR A 43 -5.12 -11.38 -10.41
C TYR A 43 -6.41 -11.56 -9.60
N ALA A 44 -6.79 -10.56 -8.81
CA ALA A 44 -8.03 -10.58 -8.04
C ALA A 44 -9.26 -10.81 -8.94
N LYS A 45 -9.26 -10.22 -10.13
CA LYS A 45 -10.32 -10.41 -11.12
C LYS A 45 -10.32 -11.82 -11.72
N ILE A 46 -9.16 -12.34 -12.13
CA ILE A 46 -9.03 -13.67 -12.74
C ILE A 46 -9.45 -14.76 -11.76
N GLU A 47 -9.01 -14.65 -10.50
CA GLU A 47 -9.30 -15.61 -9.45
C GLU A 47 -10.65 -15.38 -8.75
N ASN A 48 -11.39 -14.35 -9.18
CA ASN A 48 -12.68 -13.96 -8.60
C ASN A 48 -12.63 -13.80 -7.07
N ILE A 49 -11.60 -13.09 -6.60
CA ILE A 49 -11.36 -12.87 -5.17
C ILE A 49 -12.32 -11.82 -4.65
N GLU A 50 -13.04 -12.14 -3.58
CA GLU A 50 -13.88 -11.18 -2.87
C GLU A 50 -13.01 -10.16 -2.13
N LEU A 51 -13.27 -8.87 -2.39
CA LEU A 51 -12.50 -7.76 -1.86
C LEU A 51 -13.32 -6.92 -0.87
N PRO A 52 -12.67 -6.36 0.17
CA PRO A 52 -13.33 -5.42 1.08
C PRO A 52 -13.89 -4.19 0.35
N ASN A 53 -15.04 -3.71 0.80
CA ASN A 53 -15.73 -2.54 0.22
C ASN A 53 -14.88 -1.25 0.23
N LEU A 54 -13.86 -1.17 1.09
CA LEU A 54 -12.94 -0.03 1.15
C LEU A 54 -12.13 0.20 -0.14
N TYR A 55 -11.98 -0.83 -0.95
CA TYR A 55 -11.31 -0.72 -2.26
C TYR A 55 -12.19 -0.08 -3.34
N PHE A 56 -13.51 -0.01 -3.11
CA PHE A 56 -14.48 0.58 -4.01
C PHE A 56 -14.94 1.95 -3.52
N CYS A 57 -15.53 2.74 -4.41
CA CYS A 57 -16.00 4.06 -4.08
C CYS A 57 -17.08 4.04 -3.00
N HIS A 58 -16.94 4.93 -2.03
CA HIS A 58 -17.93 5.16 -0.99
C HIS A 58 -17.84 6.60 -0.49
N GLU A 59 -18.94 7.13 0.03
CA GLU A 59 -18.95 8.44 0.69
C GLU A 59 -18.26 8.35 2.05
N ARG A 60 -17.30 9.23 2.28
CA ARG A 60 -16.60 9.32 3.56
C ARG A 60 -16.20 10.75 3.89
N GLU A 61 -16.22 11.06 5.16
CA GLU A 61 -15.66 12.31 5.66
C GLU A 61 -14.13 12.22 5.67
N VAL A 62 -13.49 13.16 4.99
CA VAL A 62 -12.03 13.20 4.82
C VAL A 62 -11.48 14.58 5.13
N ILE A 63 -10.21 14.65 5.52
CA ILE A 63 -9.43 15.87 5.67
C ILE A 63 -8.22 15.82 4.74
N ASP A 64 -7.82 16.97 4.22
CA ASP A 64 -6.52 17.11 3.56
C ASP A 64 -5.46 17.42 4.62
N ARG A 65 -4.54 16.51 4.77
CA ARG A 65 -3.37 16.70 5.65
C ARG A 65 -2.10 16.52 4.83
N ASN A 66 -1.42 17.64 4.57
CA ASN A 66 -0.20 17.67 3.75
C ASN A 66 -0.38 17.08 2.33
N GLY A 67 -1.55 17.27 1.73
CA GLY A 67 -1.88 16.78 0.40
C GLY A 67 -2.25 15.29 0.35
N SER A 68 -2.52 14.67 1.49
CA SER A 68 -3.10 13.33 1.59
C SER A 68 -4.51 13.42 2.14
N LEU A 69 -5.47 12.77 1.47
CA LEU A 69 -6.84 12.66 1.96
C LEU A 69 -6.89 11.57 3.02
N LEU A 70 -6.99 11.96 4.29
CA LEU A 70 -7.14 11.03 5.40
C LEU A 70 -8.61 10.93 5.82
N ALA A 71 -9.08 9.71 6.01
CA ALA A 71 -10.44 9.48 6.49
C ALA A 71 -10.56 9.85 7.97
N VAL A 72 -11.58 10.64 8.30
CA VAL A 72 -11.89 10.98 9.69
C VAL A 72 -12.33 9.73 10.44
N SER A 73 -11.75 9.52 11.62
CA SER A 73 -12.00 8.37 12.48
C SER A 73 -11.58 8.67 13.92
N GLU A 74 -11.74 7.72 14.82
CA GLU A 74 -11.21 7.82 16.18
C GLU A 74 -9.68 8.01 16.24
N PHE A 75 -8.96 7.53 15.20
CA PHE A 75 -7.50 7.65 15.09
C PHE A 75 -7.05 8.89 14.29
N VAL A 76 -7.95 9.49 13.52
CA VAL A 76 -7.67 10.65 12.66
C VAL A 76 -8.70 11.73 12.93
N THR A 77 -8.42 12.56 13.92
CA THR A 77 -9.27 13.70 14.26
C THR A 77 -8.81 14.96 13.54
N PRO A 78 -9.74 15.80 13.03
CA PRO A 78 -9.41 17.08 12.43
C PRO A 78 -8.68 18.01 13.40
N ARG A 79 -7.72 18.78 12.92
CA ARG A 79 -7.05 19.86 13.65
C ARG A 79 -7.79 21.18 13.44
N GLU A 80 -7.47 22.20 14.21
CA GLU A 80 -8.15 23.53 14.17
C GLU A 80 -8.15 24.17 12.75
N ASN A 81 -7.15 23.89 11.95
CA ASN A 81 -6.99 24.41 10.59
C ASN A 81 -7.40 23.43 9.49
N GLU A 82 -7.96 22.28 9.82
CA GLU A 82 -8.42 21.28 8.89
C GLU A 82 -9.94 21.26 8.82
N ASN A 83 -10.49 21.36 7.61
CA ASN A 83 -11.94 21.34 7.38
C ASN A 83 -12.36 19.97 6.83
N PRO A 84 -13.06 19.16 7.61
CA PRO A 84 -13.61 17.90 7.13
C PRO A 84 -14.61 18.14 6.00
N SER A 85 -14.57 17.30 4.99
CA SER A 85 -15.54 17.33 3.89
C SER A 85 -15.96 15.92 3.50
N LYS A 86 -17.24 15.74 3.16
CA LYS A 86 -17.72 14.49 2.58
C LYS A 86 -17.28 14.39 1.13
N GLN A 87 -16.62 13.30 0.79
CA GLN A 87 -16.15 13.05 -0.57
C GLN A 87 -16.37 11.58 -0.93
N THR A 88 -16.55 11.31 -2.22
CA THR A 88 -16.56 9.94 -2.76
C THR A 88 -15.12 9.51 -2.98
N VAL A 89 -14.69 8.52 -2.21
CA VAL A 89 -13.30 8.07 -2.17
C VAL A 89 -13.22 6.55 -2.13
N ARG A 90 -12.06 6.02 -2.48
CA ARG A 90 -11.67 4.64 -2.24
C ARG A 90 -10.25 4.57 -1.67
N PHE A 91 -9.86 3.43 -1.16
CA PHE A 91 -8.48 3.17 -0.77
C PHE A 91 -7.79 2.29 -1.81
N ARG A 92 -6.56 2.64 -2.18
CA ARG A 92 -5.72 1.81 -3.06
C ARG A 92 -5.05 0.68 -2.28
N THR A 93 -4.78 0.92 -0.99
CA THR A 93 -4.33 -0.09 -0.03
C THR A 93 -5.08 0.09 1.27
N ILE A 94 -5.19 -0.99 2.04
CA ILE A 94 -5.69 -0.96 3.41
C ILE A 94 -4.47 -1.12 4.32
N GLY A 95 -4.11 -0.03 5.00
CA GLY A 95 -2.98 0.04 5.91
C GLY A 95 -3.36 0.75 7.20
N ASP A 96 -2.39 1.40 7.85
CA ASP A 96 -2.62 2.18 9.05
C ASP A 96 -3.49 3.42 8.74
N ALA A 97 -4.56 3.61 9.51
CA ALA A 97 -5.52 4.70 9.30
C ALA A 97 -4.87 6.10 9.38
N THR A 98 -3.81 6.24 10.17
CA THR A 98 -3.15 7.54 10.40
C THR A 98 -2.28 8.00 9.25
N CYS A 99 -1.88 7.11 8.37
CA CYS A 99 -0.97 7.41 7.24
C CYS A 99 -1.48 6.93 5.88
N THR A 100 -2.52 6.10 5.83
CA THR A 100 -3.08 5.60 4.56
C THR A 100 -4.03 6.63 3.97
N GLY A 101 -3.62 7.26 2.85
CA GLY A 101 -4.46 8.21 2.12
C GLY A 101 -5.52 7.50 1.27
N ALA A 102 -6.72 8.11 1.25
CA ALA A 102 -7.74 7.79 0.28
C ALA A 102 -7.49 8.54 -1.04
N VAL A 103 -8.09 8.09 -2.11
CA VAL A 103 -8.11 8.77 -3.41
C VAL A 103 -9.56 9.05 -3.81
N GLN A 104 -9.80 10.21 -4.43
CA GLN A 104 -11.09 10.49 -5.04
C GLN A 104 -11.32 9.51 -6.19
N SER A 105 -12.46 8.85 -6.17
CA SER A 105 -12.78 7.84 -7.18
C SER A 105 -14.28 7.56 -7.20
N ASN A 106 -14.79 7.26 -8.38
CA ASN A 106 -16.13 6.78 -8.59
C ASN A 106 -16.19 5.29 -8.97
N ALA A 107 -15.03 4.61 -8.91
CA ALA A 107 -14.94 3.20 -9.27
C ALA A 107 -15.71 2.33 -8.27
N SER A 108 -16.81 1.78 -8.70
CA SER A 108 -17.78 1.00 -7.89
C SER A 108 -17.55 -0.51 -7.98
N ASP A 109 -16.81 -0.95 -8.97
CA ASP A 109 -16.45 -2.35 -9.19
C ASP A 109 -14.97 -2.53 -9.59
N LEU A 110 -14.57 -3.77 -9.70
CA LEU A 110 -13.17 -4.12 -9.97
C LEU A 110 -12.71 -3.73 -11.38
N ASP A 111 -13.61 -3.73 -12.35
CA ASP A 111 -13.29 -3.33 -13.73
C ASP A 111 -13.01 -1.84 -13.82
N GLU A 112 -13.81 -1.04 -13.14
CA GLU A 112 -13.62 0.40 -13.04
C GLU A 112 -12.33 0.74 -12.27
N VAL A 113 -12.01 0.00 -11.19
CA VAL A 113 -10.74 0.14 -10.47
C VAL A 113 -9.55 -0.16 -11.39
N ILE A 114 -9.61 -1.25 -12.17
CA ILE A 114 -8.56 -1.60 -13.13
C ILE A 114 -8.39 -0.51 -14.19
N ALA A 115 -9.50 0.00 -14.74
CA ALA A 115 -9.46 1.07 -15.72
C ALA A 115 -8.86 2.36 -15.16
N GLU A 116 -9.21 2.74 -13.92
CA GLU A 116 -8.66 3.90 -13.23
C GLU A 116 -7.16 3.75 -12.97
N VAL A 117 -6.71 2.58 -12.49
CA VAL A 117 -5.30 2.29 -12.25
C VAL A 117 -4.49 2.33 -13.54
N ALA A 118 -5.03 1.80 -14.64
CA ALA A 118 -4.41 1.87 -15.96
C ALA A 118 -4.23 3.31 -16.45
N ALA A 119 -5.18 4.19 -16.14
CA ALA A 119 -5.12 5.60 -16.52
C ALA A 119 -4.26 6.44 -15.56
N SER A 120 -4.04 5.98 -14.35
CA SER A 120 -3.32 6.73 -13.32
C SER A 120 -1.80 6.69 -13.56
N ARG A 121 -1.17 7.88 -13.50
CA ARG A 121 0.29 8.01 -13.50
C ARG A 121 0.87 8.06 -12.08
N VAL A 122 0.03 8.11 -11.06
CA VAL A 122 0.44 8.22 -9.66
C VAL A 122 0.53 6.82 -9.08
N THR A 123 1.70 6.46 -8.58
CA THR A 123 1.88 5.20 -7.86
C THR A 123 1.25 5.28 -6.48
N GLU A 124 0.81 4.16 -5.93
CA GLU A 124 0.30 4.06 -4.57
C GLU A 124 1.22 4.72 -3.54
N ARG A 125 2.54 4.57 -3.72
CA ARG A 125 3.56 5.17 -2.84
C ARG A 125 3.53 6.68 -2.83
N GLY A 126 3.27 7.32 -3.97
CA GLY A 126 3.17 8.77 -4.06
C GLY A 126 2.01 9.37 -3.25
N SER A 127 1.05 8.55 -2.81
CA SER A 127 -0.09 8.98 -1.97
C SER A 127 0.12 8.76 -0.47
N ARG A 128 1.18 8.09 -0.04
CA ARG A 128 1.50 7.92 1.37
C ARG A 128 2.17 9.17 1.94
N ALA A 129 1.70 9.63 3.10
CA ALA A 129 2.24 10.82 3.77
C ALA A 129 3.70 10.67 4.22
N ASP A 130 4.15 9.45 4.46
CA ASP A 130 5.51 9.09 4.87
C ASP A 130 6.47 8.85 3.70
N ASP A 131 5.97 8.53 2.50
CA ASP A 131 6.78 8.28 1.31
C ASP A 131 7.27 9.56 0.59
N ARG A 132 6.86 10.74 1.05
CA ARG A 132 7.39 12.02 0.53
C ARG A 132 8.88 12.23 0.79
N ARG A 133 9.51 11.35 1.56
CA ARG A 133 10.95 11.32 1.77
C ARG A 133 11.62 10.33 0.82
N SER A 134 11.59 10.69 -0.47
CA SER A 134 12.51 10.24 -1.51
C SER A 134 12.47 8.76 -1.95
N GLU A 135 12.44 8.57 -3.27
CA GLU A 135 12.88 7.34 -3.95
C GLU A 135 14.24 6.85 -3.44
N ALA A 136 15.11 7.76 -3.00
CA ALA A 136 16.37 7.47 -2.34
C ALA A 136 16.21 6.64 -1.04
N ALA A 137 15.15 6.86 -0.26
CA ALA A 137 14.96 6.10 0.99
C ALA A 137 14.65 4.62 0.74
N MET A 138 14.05 4.27 -0.40
CA MET A 138 13.80 2.88 -0.78
C MET A 138 15.07 2.19 -1.29
N GLU A 139 15.86 2.90 -2.08
CA GLU A 139 17.16 2.39 -2.51
C GLU A 139 18.13 2.20 -1.34
N ASP A 140 18.09 3.14 -0.39
CA ASP A 140 18.92 3.03 0.82
C ASP A 140 18.46 1.88 1.72
N ARG A 141 17.14 1.64 1.84
CA ARG A 141 16.60 0.46 2.54
C ARG A 141 16.97 -0.84 1.84
N LYS A 142 16.94 -0.87 0.49
CA LYS A 142 17.43 -2.02 -0.30
C LYS A 142 18.90 -2.28 -0.06
N LYS A 143 19.72 -1.24 -0.05
CA LYS A 143 21.16 -1.34 0.24
C LYS A 143 21.47 -1.79 1.67
N GLN A 144 20.58 -1.45 2.61
CA GLN A 144 20.68 -1.85 4.02
C GLN A 144 20.09 -3.23 4.31
N GLY A 145 19.55 -3.92 3.31
CA GLY A 145 19.01 -5.28 3.45
C GLY A 145 17.67 -5.35 4.21
N TYR A 146 16.91 -4.27 4.25
CA TYR A 146 15.56 -4.26 4.79
C TYR A 146 14.57 -4.71 3.73
N PHE A 147 14.39 -6.02 3.61
CA PHE A 147 13.25 -6.69 3.02
C PHE A 147 12.82 -7.85 3.89
#